data_8444192caf427f0abcb68acd65de299a
#
_entry.id   8444192caf427f0abcb68acd65de299a
#
_cell.length_a   1.000
_cell.length_b   1.000
_cell.length_c   1.000
_cell.angle_alpha   90.00
_cell.angle_beta   90.00
_cell.angle_gamma   90.00
#
_symmetry.space_group_name_H-M   'P 1'
#
loop_
_entity.id
_entity.type
_entity.pdbx_description
1 polymer ?
#
loop_
_entity_poly.entity_id
_entity_poly.type
_entity_poly.pdbx_seq_one_letter_code
_entity_poly.pdbx_strand_id
1 'polypeptide(L)'
;MSHLRTAKMKIKGADPTVCRAVIGAMAQKYKGAVTASILDFYRHTVSVTFGLSGLEYGVNLVNGEIIAVGDSWGKAMSLDQFKLEFELTYTQLAVAKAMRAQGFNINARNTRLGVLLQGVKH
;
A
#
# COMPACT_ATOMS: atom_id res chain seq x y z
N MET A 1 -12.66 1.83 22.62
CA MET A 1 -12.38 3.21 22.21
C MET A 1 -11.54 3.20 20.95
N SER A 2 -11.92 3.97 19.95
CA SER A 2 -11.16 4.03 18.70
C SER A 2 -9.96 4.97 18.86
N HIS A 3 -8.88 4.61 18.19
CA HIS A 3 -7.67 5.42 18.15
C HIS A 3 -7.08 5.40 16.74
N LEU A 4 -6.77 6.57 16.24
CA LEU A 4 -5.93 6.66 15.07
C LEU A 4 -4.53 6.16 15.45
N ARG A 5 -4.03 5.17 14.70
CA ARG A 5 -2.74 4.55 14.98
C ARG A 5 -1.83 4.69 13.77
N THR A 6 -0.55 4.55 14.03
CA THR A 6 0.48 4.51 13.01
C THR A 6 1.32 3.25 13.18
N ALA A 7 1.85 2.74 12.07
CA ALA A 7 2.76 1.60 12.08
C ALA A 7 3.84 1.80 11.03
N LYS A 8 5.09 1.84 11.47
CA LYS A 8 6.23 2.02 10.59
C LYS A 8 6.50 0.73 9.81
N MET A 9 6.69 0.86 8.50
CA MET A 9 7.03 -0.28 7.65
C MET A 9 8.54 -0.52 7.61
N LYS A 10 8.92 -1.74 7.24
CA LYS A 10 10.33 -2.15 7.15
C LYS A 10 10.98 -1.76 5.82
N ILE A 11 10.28 -1.01 4.98
CA ILE A 11 10.78 -0.56 3.69
C ILE A 11 11.58 0.73 3.89
N LYS A 12 12.80 0.77 3.36
CA LYS A 12 13.66 1.95 3.40
C LYS A 12 13.85 2.50 2.00
N GLY A 13 14.10 3.81 1.91
CA GLY A 13 14.28 4.46 0.62
C GLY A 13 13.04 4.35 -0.26
N ALA A 14 11.87 4.60 0.31
CA ALA A 14 10.60 4.39 -0.36
C ALA A 14 10.47 5.22 -1.63
N ASP A 15 10.04 4.58 -2.72
CA ASP A 15 9.73 5.22 -3.99
C ASP A 15 8.26 5.66 -3.97
N PRO A 16 7.99 6.98 -4.02
CA PRO A 16 6.60 7.47 -3.99
C PRO A 16 5.73 6.93 -5.14
N THR A 17 6.32 6.73 -6.31
CA THR A 17 5.61 6.19 -7.47
C THR A 17 5.14 4.76 -7.20
N VAL A 18 5.99 3.93 -6.60
CA VAL A 18 5.63 2.57 -6.23
C VAL A 18 4.58 2.58 -5.12
N CYS A 19 4.71 3.44 -4.12
CA CYS A 19 3.71 3.58 -3.04
C CYS A 19 2.33 3.91 -3.60
N ARG A 20 2.26 4.87 -4.53
CA ARG A 20 0.99 5.23 -5.15
C ARG A 20 0.41 4.07 -5.95
N ALA A 21 1.25 3.33 -6.66
CA ALA A 21 0.81 2.16 -7.43
C ALA A 21 0.27 1.06 -6.52
N VAL A 22 0.87 0.86 -5.33
CA VAL A 22 0.35 -0.10 -4.34
C VAL A 22 -1.04 0.29 -3.88
N ILE A 23 -1.24 1.55 -3.51
CA ILE A 23 -2.56 2.02 -3.08
C ILE A 23 -3.57 1.91 -4.22
N GLY A 24 -3.16 2.21 -5.46
CA GLY A 24 -4.02 2.03 -6.64
C GLY A 24 -4.45 0.58 -6.85
N ALA A 25 -3.53 -0.37 -6.69
CA ALA A 25 -3.83 -1.80 -6.79
C ALA A 25 -4.79 -2.26 -5.68
N MET A 26 -4.57 -1.78 -4.46
CA MET A 26 -5.47 -2.08 -3.34
C MET A 26 -6.85 -1.43 -3.53
N ALA A 27 -6.90 -0.24 -4.11
CA ALA A 27 -8.16 0.42 -4.44
C ALA A 27 -9.01 -0.41 -5.40
N GLN A 28 -8.38 -1.01 -6.40
CA GLN A 28 -9.08 -1.91 -7.31
C GLN A 28 -9.57 -3.17 -6.58
N LYS A 29 -8.73 -3.77 -5.76
CA LYS A 29 -9.06 -5.00 -5.03
C LYS A 29 -10.22 -4.80 -4.05
N TYR A 30 -10.25 -3.67 -3.35
CA TYR A 30 -11.23 -3.37 -2.30
C TYR A 30 -12.31 -2.39 -2.75
N LYS A 31 -12.40 -2.09 -4.04
CA LYS A 31 -13.41 -1.20 -4.63
C LYS A 31 -13.42 0.19 -4.00
N GLY A 32 -12.24 0.70 -3.69
CA GLY A 32 -12.05 2.06 -3.18
C GLY A 32 -11.44 2.98 -4.22
N ALA A 33 -10.90 4.10 -3.75
CA ALA A 33 -10.20 5.07 -4.58
C ALA A 33 -8.96 5.59 -3.86
N VAL A 34 -7.97 6.03 -4.65
CA VAL A 34 -6.79 6.70 -4.10
C VAL A 34 -7.18 8.12 -3.70
N THR A 35 -6.88 8.51 -2.48
CA THR A 35 -7.21 9.83 -1.94
C THR A 35 -6.02 10.45 -1.21
N ALA A 36 -6.14 11.72 -0.85
CA ALA A 36 -5.14 12.43 -0.03
C ALA A 36 -5.55 12.51 1.44
N SER A 37 -6.63 11.84 1.82
CA SER A 37 -7.12 11.83 3.20
C SER A 37 -7.89 10.55 3.47
N ILE A 38 -7.96 10.20 4.75
CA ILE A 38 -8.79 9.10 5.25
C ILE A 38 -9.67 9.61 6.38
N LEU A 39 -10.64 8.79 6.77
CA LEU A 39 -11.52 9.09 7.90
C LEU A 39 -11.15 8.23 9.11
N ASP A 40 -11.17 8.83 10.30
CA ASP A 40 -11.10 8.06 11.54
C ASP A 40 -12.48 7.48 11.90
N PHE A 41 -12.60 6.81 13.04
CA PHE A 41 -13.86 6.22 13.48
C PHE A 41 -14.96 7.28 13.66
N TYR A 42 -14.60 8.48 14.08
CA TYR A 42 -15.53 9.59 14.29
C TYR A 42 -15.77 10.40 13.01
N ARG A 43 -15.27 9.90 11.86
CA ARG A 43 -15.39 10.52 10.54
C ARG A 43 -14.68 11.87 10.43
N HIS A 44 -13.66 12.09 11.25
CA HIS A 44 -12.76 13.22 11.09
C HIS A 44 -11.78 12.95 9.96
N THR A 45 -11.51 13.95 9.16
CA THR A 45 -10.57 13.84 8.05
C THR A 45 -9.13 13.87 8.57
N VAL A 46 -8.33 12.91 8.13
CA VAL A 46 -6.91 12.82 8.43
C VAL A 46 -6.14 12.87 7.12
N SER A 47 -5.25 13.84 6.96
CA SER A 47 -4.42 13.98 5.77
C SER A 47 -3.35 12.89 5.73
N VAL A 48 -3.16 12.29 4.56
CA VAL A 48 -2.13 11.27 4.32
C VAL A 48 -1.47 11.53 2.97
N THR A 49 -0.27 10.98 2.76
CA THR A 49 0.39 11.08 1.46
C THR A 49 -0.40 10.30 0.40
N PHE A 50 -0.74 9.06 0.68
CA PHE A 50 -1.61 8.25 -0.17
C PHE A 50 -2.61 7.52 0.70
N GLY A 51 -3.90 7.73 0.46
CA GLY A 51 -4.99 7.11 1.19
C GLY A 51 -5.83 6.20 0.32
N LEU A 52 -6.52 5.27 0.97
CA LEU A 52 -7.43 4.32 0.35
C LEU A 52 -8.82 4.51 0.94
N SER A 53 -9.68 5.17 0.19
CA SER A 53 -11.08 5.35 0.60
C SER A 53 -11.81 4.00 0.62
N GLY A 54 -12.82 3.91 1.45
CA GLY A 54 -13.53 2.65 1.66
C GLY A 54 -12.96 1.88 2.83
N LEU A 55 -11.68 1.52 2.80
CA LEU A 55 -10.97 0.95 3.95
C LEU A 55 -10.55 2.02 4.96
N GLU A 56 -10.36 3.25 4.51
CA GLU A 56 -9.92 4.37 5.34
C GLU A 56 -8.59 4.09 6.05
N TYR A 57 -7.66 3.50 5.30
CA TYR A 57 -6.27 3.36 5.66
C TYR A 57 -5.41 4.14 4.68
N GLY A 58 -4.25 4.58 5.13
CA GLY A 58 -3.33 5.29 4.27
C GLY A 58 -1.89 5.13 4.70
N VAL A 59 -1.00 5.76 3.95
CA VAL A 59 0.42 5.79 4.26
C VAL A 59 0.94 7.21 4.17
N ASN A 60 1.88 7.53 5.05
CA ASN A 60 2.67 8.75 4.99
C ASN A 60 4.11 8.40 4.62
N LEU A 61 4.70 9.24 3.78
CA LEU A 61 6.11 9.14 3.44
C LEU A 61 6.88 10.20 4.22
N VAL A 62 7.75 9.76 5.10
CA VAL A 62 8.53 10.64 5.98
C VAL A 62 10.00 10.21 5.90
N ASN A 63 10.84 11.06 5.34
CA ASN A 63 12.30 10.81 5.24
C ASN A 63 12.63 9.44 4.61
N GLY A 64 11.93 9.07 3.54
CA GLY A 64 12.13 7.79 2.85
C GLY A 64 11.53 6.58 3.56
N GLU A 65 10.83 6.79 4.66
CA GLU A 65 10.13 5.73 5.39
C GLU A 65 8.63 5.78 5.12
N ILE A 66 8.00 4.62 5.16
CA ILE A 66 6.55 4.48 4.98
C ILE A 66 5.91 4.20 6.32
N ILE A 67 4.93 5.03 6.68
CA ILE A 67 4.19 4.89 7.93
C ILE A 67 2.72 4.65 7.59
N ALA A 68 2.21 3.48 7.96
CA ALA A 68 0.79 3.16 7.81
C ALA A 68 -0.02 3.93 8.86
N VAL A 69 -1.18 4.43 8.46
CA VAL A 69 -2.06 5.24 9.30
C VAL A 69 -3.49 4.75 9.17
N GLY A 70 -4.18 4.64 10.28
CA GLY A 70 -5.60 4.33 10.27
C GLY A 70 -6.13 3.97 11.64
N ASP A 71 -7.45 3.80 11.68
CA ASP A 71 -8.19 3.41 12.88
C ASP A 71 -8.85 2.07 12.61
N SER A 72 -8.45 1.03 13.35
CA SER A 72 -8.94 -0.34 13.14
C SER A 72 -10.28 -0.61 13.79
N TRP A 73 -10.83 0.33 14.56
CA TRP A 73 -12.06 0.10 15.30
C TRP A 73 -13.22 -0.22 14.38
N GLY A 74 -13.87 -1.35 14.63
CA GLY A 74 -15.03 -1.78 13.86
C GLY A 74 -14.74 -2.24 12.44
N LYS A 75 -13.48 -2.43 12.08
CA LYS A 75 -13.08 -2.86 10.73
C LYS A 75 -12.71 -4.34 10.70
N ALA A 76 -13.04 -5.00 9.57
CA ALA A 76 -12.63 -6.37 9.33
C ALA A 76 -11.11 -6.49 9.14
N MET A 77 -10.50 -5.51 8.46
CA MET A 77 -9.05 -5.44 8.27
C MET A 77 -8.42 -4.56 9.34
N SER A 78 -7.42 -5.07 10.04
CA SER A 78 -6.64 -4.28 10.99
C SER A 78 -5.57 -3.44 10.28
N LEU A 79 -5.03 -2.45 11.02
CA LEU A 79 -3.90 -1.66 10.50
C LEU A 79 -2.70 -2.55 10.20
N ASP A 80 -2.42 -3.56 11.04
CA ASP A 80 -1.32 -4.49 10.81
C ASP A 80 -1.53 -5.33 9.56
N GLN A 81 -2.74 -5.78 9.31
CA GLN A 81 -3.07 -6.51 8.07
C GLN A 81 -2.91 -5.62 6.83
N PHE A 82 -3.36 -4.38 6.89
CA PHE A 82 -3.13 -3.41 5.83
C PHE A 82 -1.64 -3.18 5.58
N LYS A 83 -0.87 -2.99 6.64
CA LYS A 83 0.58 -2.80 6.57
C LYS A 83 1.26 -3.98 5.89
N LEU A 84 0.94 -5.21 6.29
CA LEU A 84 1.53 -6.43 5.72
C LEU A 84 1.19 -6.57 4.23
N GLU A 85 -0.06 -6.34 3.85
CA GLU A 85 -0.45 -6.41 2.45
C GLU A 85 0.25 -5.33 1.62
N PHE A 86 0.36 -4.13 2.16
CA PHE A 86 1.08 -3.04 1.51
C PHE A 86 2.55 -3.40 1.30
N GLU A 87 3.23 -3.88 2.34
CA GLU A 87 4.65 -4.26 2.27
C GLU A 87 4.89 -5.34 1.21
N LEU A 88 4.04 -6.36 1.18
CA LEU A 88 4.14 -7.44 0.19
C LEU A 88 3.96 -6.92 -1.23
N THR A 89 2.90 -6.15 -1.47
CA THR A 89 2.61 -5.60 -2.79
C THR A 89 3.69 -4.62 -3.23
N TYR A 90 4.19 -3.79 -2.32
CA TYR A 90 5.29 -2.88 -2.60
C TYR A 90 6.54 -3.62 -3.09
N THR A 91 6.93 -4.68 -2.37
CA THR A 91 8.11 -5.47 -2.73
C THR A 91 7.96 -6.08 -4.12
N GLN A 92 6.79 -6.62 -4.43
CA GLN A 92 6.53 -7.21 -5.74
C GLN A 92 6.61 -6.17 -6.87
N LEU A 93 6.01 -5.00 -6.67
CA LEU A 93 6.03 -3.94 -7.69
C LEU A 93 7.43 -3.32 -7.84
N ALA A 94 8.17 -3.17 -6.74
CA ALA A 94 9.53 -2.64 -6.78
C ALA A 94 10.47 -3.60 -7.52
N VAL A 95 10.35 -4.91 -7.30
CA VAL A 95 11.12 -5.93 -8.01
C VAL A 95 10.79 -5.91 -9.50
N ALA A 96 9.51 -5.85 -9.85
CA ALA A 96 9.08 -5.77 -11.25
C ALA A 96 9.66 -4.53 -11.95
N LYS A 97 9.63 -3.38 -11.28
CA LYS A 97 10.21 -2.14 -11.81
C LYS A 97 11.73 -2.27 -12.03
N ALA A 98 12.44 -2.85 -11.07
CA ALA A 98 13.89 -3.06 -11.18
C ALA A 98 14.23 -4.02 -12.32
N MET A 99 13.46 -5.11 -12.49
CA MET A 99 13.67 -6.05 -13.57
C MET A 99 13.42 -5.43 -14.94
N ARG A 100 12.37 -4.61 -15.09
CA ARG A 100 12.11 -3.89 -16.34
C ARG A 100 13.28 -2.95 -16.70
N ALA A 101 13.82 -2.27 -15.71
CA ALA A 101 14.97 -1.39 -15.92
C ALA A 101 16.22 -2.14 -16.37
N GLN A 102 16.31 -3.45 -16.08
CA GLN A 102 17.40 -4.33 -16.52
C GLN A 102 17.10 -5.07 -17.82
N GLY A 103 16.00 -4.75 -18.49
CA GLY A 103 15.66 -5.34 -19.79
C GLY A 103 14.87 -6.64 -19.73
N PHE A 104 14.23 -6.95 -18.59
CA PHE A 104 13.33 -8.10 -18.48
C PHE A 104 11.92 -7.73 -18.92
N ASN A 105 11.25 -8.66 -19.60
CA ASN A 105 9.81 -8.63 -19.76
C ASN A 105 9.16 -9.19 -18.50
N ILE A 106 8.16 -8.50 -17.97
CA ILE A 106 7.51 -8.92 -16.73
C ILE A 106 6.07 -9.33 -17.03
N ASN A 107 5.74 -10.57 -16.69
CA ASN A 107 4.36 -11.06 -16.58
C ASN A 107 4.01 -11.15 -15.10
N ALA A 108 2.98 -10.41 -14.69
CA ALA A 108 2.50 -10.45 -13.31
C ALA A 108 1.14 -11.13 -13.31
N ARG A 109 0.96 -12.11 -12.41
CA ARG A 109 -0.31 -12.80 -12.21
C ARG A 109 -0.73 -12.71 -10.76
N ASN A 110 -1.98 -12.35 -10.55
CA ASN A 110 -2.56 -12.39 -9.22
C ASN A 110 -2.85 -13.84 -8.84
N THR A 111 -2.44 -14.22 -7.64
CA THR A 111 -2.70 -15.53 -7.06
C THR A 111 -3.26 -15.34 -5.66
N ARG A 112 -3.61 -16.46 -5.01
CA ARG A 112 -4.04 -16.42 -3.60
C ARG A 112 -2.96 -15.91 -2.67
N LEU A 113 -1.70 -16.02 -3.06
CA LEU A 113 -0.54 -15.62 -2.26
C LEU A 113 -0.02 -14.24 -2.64
N GLY A 114 -0.69 -13.54 -3.56
CA GLY A 114 -0.27 -12.25 -4.05
C GLY A 114 0.06 -12.29 -5.53
N VAL A 115 1.07 -11.54 -5.94
CA VAL A 115 1.48 -11.43 -7.33
C VAL A 115 2.66 -12.35 -7.58
N LEU A 116 2.50 -13.28 -8.54
CA LEU A 116 3.58 -14.11 -9.03
C LEU A 116 4.25 -13.41 -10.20
N LEU A 117 5.54 -13.10 -10.06
CA LEU A 117 6.31 -12.42 -11.09
C LEU A 117 7.10 -13.43 -11.91
N GLN A 118 7.01 -13.32 -13.25
CA GLN A 118 7.84 -14.07 -14.18
C GLN A 118 8.60 -13.08 -15.03
N GLY A 119 9.92 -13.19 -15.08
CA GLY A 119 10.77 -12.31 -15.85
C GLY A 119 11.50 -13.09 -16.93
N VAL A 120 11.52 -12.52 -18.13
CA VAL A 120 12.29 -13.06 -19.26
C VAL A 120 13.21 -11.96 -19.76
N LYS A 121 14.50 -12.24 -19.81
CA LYS A 121 15.49 -11.27 -20.31
C LYS A 121 15.48 -11.27 -21.83
N HIS A 122 15.46 -10.09 -22.40
CA HIS A 122 15.59 -9.89 -23.85
C HIS A 122 17.02 -10.03 -24.35
#